data_f933aaea2ef4afc8826002ce062966e8
#
_entry.id   f933aaea2ef4afc8826002ce062966e8
#
_cell.length_a   1.000
_cell.length_b   1.000
_cell.length_c   1.000
_cell.angle_alpha   90.00
_cell.angle_beta   90.00
_cell.angle_gamma   90.00
#
_symmetry.space_group_name_H-M   'P 1'
#
loop_
_entity.id
_entity.type
_entity.pdbx_description
1 polymer ?
#
loop_
_entity_poly.entity_id
_entity_poly.type
_entity_poly.pdbx_seq_one_letter_code
_entity_poly.pdbx_strand_id
1 'polypeptide(L)'
;MKGCLLIQRRFVYLGHSMAVSLKEQYGISEFCCYTSQRDSYNFLKSQKDITYSNIFLDEEIHNRYKKEKLDLEYIKHIEQEYGIPNLWPYITIDRVLMFNQLVREYPHNTLKYTHEELLRIFQVHAKAIIEMLEKEKPDFIFTNIISSLSSLFIYHVAKKMGIKIYVLMPTTTETRYLISEEYDKFTDANELFKKYLSEKIETKDAEKFLNEFRQKPK
;
A
#
# COMPACT_ATOMS: atom_id res chain seq x y z
N MET A 1 -16.43 6.86 -11.18
CA MET A 1 -15.57 6.00 -10.36
C MET A 1 -14.21 6.68 -10.21
N LYS A 2 -13.71 6.79 -9.00
CA LYS A 2 -12.44 7.43 -8.67
C LYS A 2 -11.47 6.44 -8.04
N GLY A 3 -10.25 6.36 -8.56
CA GLY A 3 -9.20 5.52 -8.01
C GLY A 3 -8.25 6.27 -7.09
N CYS A 4 -7.65 5.57 -6.13
CA CYS A 4 -6.49 6.05 -5.39
C CYS A 4 -5.29 5.14 -5.65
N LEU A 5 -4.16 5.72 -6.01
CA LEU A 5 -2.91 5.00 -6.16
C LEU A 5 -2.08 5.17 -4.89
N LEU A 6 -1.94 4.10 -4.12
CA LEU A 6 -1.00 4.03 -3.00
C LEU A 6 0.31 3.43 -3.51
N ILE A 7 1.26 4.28 -3.87
CA ILE A 7 2.42 3.88 -4.67
C ILE A 7 3.71 4.21 -3.94
N GLN A 8 4.56 3.20 -3.83
CA GLN A 8 5.88 3.35 -3.23
C GLN A 8 6.98 3.24 -4.28
N ARG A 9 7.92 4.18 -4.27
CA ARG A 9 9.15 4.17 -5.06
C ARG A 9 8.94 3.95 -6.56
N ARG A 10 9.69 2.99 -7.15
CA ARG A 10 9.67 2.69 -8.59
C ARG A 10 8.34 2.15 -9.11
N PHE A 11 7.46 1.70 -8.23
CA PHE A 11 6.11 1.30 -8.64
C PHE A 11 5.24 2.47 -9.12
N VAL A 12 5.70 3.70 -8.95
CA VAL A 12 5.02 4.88 -9.50
C VAL A 12 4.78 4.75 -11.00
N TYR A 13 5.73 4.22 -11.74
CA TYR A 13 5.61 4.04 -13.19
C TYR A 13 4.52 3.01 -13.54
N LEU A 14 4.52 1.87 -12.86
CA LEU A 14 3.50 0.84 -13.04
C LEU A 14 2.11 1.35 -12.66
N GLY A 15 2.00 2.00 -11.51
CA GLY A 15 0.72 2.55 -11.04
C GLY A 15 0.16 3.60 -11.99
N HIS A 16 1.01 4.49 -12.50
CA HIS A 16 0.60 5.45 -13.52
C HIS A 16 0.14 4.77 -14.82
N SER A 17 0.91 3.80 -15.33
CA SER A 17 0.52 3.03 -16.51
C SER A 17 -0.80 2.28 -16.32
N MET A 18 -1.07 1.77 -15.13
CA MET A 18 -2.36 1.18 -14.80
C MET A 18 -3.50 2.21 -14.82
N ALA A 19 -3.28 3.41 -14.28
CA ALA A 19 -4.28 4.48 -14.36
C ALA A 19 -4.60 4.85 -15.80
N VAL A 20 -3.59 4.94 -16.67
CA VAL A 20 -3.78 5.18 -18.11
C VAL A 20 -4.61 4.05 -18.75
N SER A 21 -4.25 2.80 -18.49
CA SER A 21 -4.98 1.63 -19.02
C SER A 21 -6.43 1.59 -18.50
N LEU A 22 -6.68 1.92 -17.23
CA LEU A 22 -8.03 1.98 -16.66
C LEU A 22 -8.86 3.10 -17.30
N LYS A 23 -8.24 4.24 -17.61
CA LYS A 23 -8.89 5.32 -18.35
C LYS A 23 -9.26 4.88 -19.77
N GLU A 24 -8.33 4.27 -20.50
CA GLU A 24 -8.52 3.87 -21.88
C GLU A 24 -9.55 2.73 -22.04
N GLN A 25 -9.49 1.73 -21.16
CA GLN A 25 -10.32 0.53 -21.29
C GLN A 25 -11.68 0.65 -20.60
N TYR A 26 -11.77 1.40 -19.49
CA TYR A 26 -12.95 1.45 -18.64
C TYR A 26 -13.49 2.87 -18.38
N GLY A 27 -12.84 3.90 -18.94
CA GLY A 27 -13.27 5.29 -18.75
C GLY A 27 -13.04 5.84 -17.34
N ILE A 28 -12.21 5.18 -16.51
CA ILE A 28 -11.89 5.63 -15.16
C ILE A 28 -10.79 6.69 -15.26
N SER A 29 -11.15 7.97 -15.17
CA SER A 29 -10.24 9.09 -15.42
C SER A 29 -9.87 9.90 -14.18
N GLU A 30 -10.58 9.70 -13.07
CA GLU A 30 -10.34 10.44 -11.83
C GLU A 30 -9.47 9.62 -10.88
N PHE A 31 -8.34 10.19 -10.50
CA PHE A 31 -7.41 9.56 -9.57
C PHE A 31 -6.91 10.56 -8.53
N CYS A 32 -6.63 10.06 -7.33
CA CYS A 32 -5.71 10.69 -6.39
C CYS A 32 -4.53 9.75 -6.12
N CYS A 33 -3.50 10.23 -5.47
CA CYS A 33 -2.33 9.41 -5.20
C CYS A 33 -1.74 9.72 -3.83
N TYR A 34 -1.25 8.67 -3.16
CA TYR A 34 -0.40 8.77 -1.99
C TYR A 34 0.96 8.15 -2.32
N THR A 35 2.03 8.91 -2.19
CA THR A 35 3.37 8.47 -2.55
C THR A 35 4.40 8.77 -1.46
N SER A 36 5.40 7.90 -1.34
CA SER A 36 6.39 8.00 -0.27
C SER A 36 7.54 8.97 -0.57
N GLN A 37 7.85 9.20 -1.85
CA GLN A 37 9.09 9.89 -2.25
C GLN A 37 8.83 11.09 -3.16
N ARG A 38 9.68 12.12 -3.00
CA ARG A 38 9.66 13.34 -3.79
C ARG A 38 9.78 13.10 -5.30
N ASP A 39 10.64 12.18 -5.71
CA ASP A 39 10.82 11.86 -7.14
C ASP A 39 9.55 11.27 -7.74
N SER A 40 8.87 10.38 -7.01
CA SER A 40 7.58 9.83 -7.42
C SER A 40 6.50 10.90 -7.50
N TYR A 41 6.47 11.82 -6.54
CA TYR A 41 5.58 12.98 -6.56
C TYR A 41 5.81 13.87 -7.79
N ASN A 42 7.06 14.22 -8.07
CA ASN A 42 7.41 15.05 -9.21
C ASN A 42 7.08 14.37 -10.54
N PHE A 43 7.34 13.06 -10.65
CA PHE A 43 6.93 12.27 -11.81
C PHE A 43 5.43 12.35 -12.04
N LEU A 44 4.61 12.03 -11.04
CA LEU A 44 3.14 12.07 -11.18
C LEU A 44 2.63 13.46 -11.54
N LYS A 45 3.20 14.50 -10.94
CA LYS A 45 2.82 15.90 -11.23
C LYS A 45 3.16 16.33 -12.66
N SER A 46 4.15 15.73 -13.28
CA SER A 46 4.54 16.01 -14.66
C SER A 46 3.69 15.32 -15.72
N GLN A 47 2.88 14.31 -15.33
CA GLN A 47 2.07 13.55 -16.26
C GLN A 47 0.88 14.38 -16.76
N LYS A 48 0.54 14.18 -18.03
CA LYS A 48 -0.58 14.86 -18.70
C LYS A 48 -1.70 13.92 -19.10
N ASP A 49 -1.40 12.62 -19.15
CA ASP A 49 -2.36 11.58 -19.58
C ASP A 49 -3.46 11.34 -18.52
N ILE A 50 -3.11 11.51 -17.25
CA ILE A 50 -4.00 11.40 -16.10
C ILE A 50 -3.96 12.70 -15.30
N THR A 51 -5.12 13.19 -14.93
CA THR A 51 -5.25 14.30 -13.98
C THR A 51 -5.46 13.75 -12.58
N TYR A 52 -4.45 13.93 -11.74
CA TYR A 52 -4.58 13.58 -10.33
C TYR A 52 -5.24 14.74 -9.57
N SER A 53 -6.38 14.47 -8.90
CA SER A 53 -7.08 15.49 -8.09
C SER A 53 -6.19 16.00 -6.96
N ASN A 54 -5.46 15.10 -6.31
CA ASN A 54 -4.43 15.40 -5.33
C ASN A 54 -3.32 14.34 -5.36
N ILE A 55 -2.10 14.77 -5.03
CA ILE A 55 -0.97 13.88 -4.80
C ILE A 55 -0.43 14.18 -3.40
N PHE A 56 -0.60 13.22 -2.51
CA PHE A 56 -0.15 13.32 -1.12
C PHE A 56 1.26 12.76 -0.99
N LEU A 57 2.14 13.53 -0.38
CA LEU A 57 3.54 13.15 -0.19
C LEU A 57 3.80 12.81 1.27
N ASP A 58 4.10 11.56 1.54
CA ASP A 58 4.38 11.00 2.87
C ASP A 58 5.47 11.78 3.63
N GLU A 59 6.54 12.14 2.94
CA GLU A 59 7.64 12.94 3.48
C GLU A 59 7.18 14.28 4.08
N GLU A 60 6.24 14.97 3.44
CA GLU A 60 5.70 16.24 3.93
C GLU A 60 4.77 16.01 5.14
N ILE A 61 3.97 14.95 5.11
CA ILE A 61 3.11 14.57 6.21
C ILE A 61 3.97 14.20 7.42
N HIS A 62 4.96 13.33 7.20
CA HIS A 62 5.89 12.90 8.24
C HIS A 62 6.53 14.09 8.96
N ASN A 63 7.06 15.06 8.23
CA ASN A 63 7.76 16.21 8.82
C ASN A 63 6.88 17.09 9.73
N ARG A 64 5.56 16.96 9.68
CA ARG A 64 4.64 17.71 10.55
C ARG A 64 4.80 17.34 12.03
N TYR A 65 5.28 16.12 12.36
CA TYR A 65 5.47 15.68 13.75
C TYR A 65 6.34 16.62 14.59
N LYS A 66 7.27 17.35 13.95
CA LYS A 66 8.19 18.29 14.62
C LYS A 66 7.47 19.45 15.28
N LYS A 67 6.30 19.82 14.76
CA LYS A 67 5.47 20.93 15.26
C LYS A 67 4.19 20.47 15.92
N GLU A 68 3.88 19.18 15.83
CA GLU A 68 2.66 18.59 16.36
C GLU A 68 2.78 18.40 17.87
N LYS A 69 1.74 18.73 18.62
CA LYS A 69 1.61 18.35 20.02
C LYS A 69 1.01 16.96 20.11
N LEU A 70 1.56 16.14 20.99
CA LEU A 70 0.99 14.82 21.26
C LEU A 70 -0.38 14.95 21.90
N ASP A 71 -1.36 14.29 21.30
CA ASP A 71 -2.74 14.19 21.75
C ASP A 71 -3.11 12.71 21.93
N LEU A 72 -2.96 12.21 23.15
CA LEU A 72 -3.24 10.81 23.47
C LEU A 72 -4.74 10.48 23.38
N GLU A 73 -5.61 11.46 23.66
CA GLU A 73 -7.06 11.25 23.52
C GLU A 73 -7.46 11.09 22.04
N TYR A 74 -6.85 11.85 21.14
CA TYR A 74 -7.02 11.65 19.72
C TYR A 74 -6.54 10.26 19.27
N ILE A 75 -5.37 9.82 19.71
CA ILE A 75 -4.85 8.48 19.37
C ILE A 75 -5.80 7.40 19.86
N LYS A 76 -6.26 7.50 21.11
CA LYS A 76 -7.23 6.56 21.69
C LYS A 76 -8.56 6.54 20.94
N HIS A 77 -9.02 7.72 20.51
CA HIS A 77 -10.23 7.82 19.67
C HIS A 77 -10.05 7.07 18.35
N ILE A 78 -8.92 7.24 17.66
CA ILE A 78 -8.61 6.52 16.41
C ILE A 78 -8.55 5.01 16.63
N GLU A 79 -7.92 4.55 17.71
CA GLU A 79 -7.89 3.12 18.06
C GLU A 79 -9.32 2.54 18.19
N GLN A 80 -10.21 3.27 18.83
CA GLN A 80 -11.60 2.85 19.03
C GLN A 80 -12.42 2.90 17.76
N GLU A 81 -12.37 4.01 17.02
CA GLU A 81 -13.17 4.25 15.82
C GLU A 81 -12.82 3.29 14.69
N TYR A 82 -11.54 3.06 14.46
CA TYR A 82 -11.08 2.17 13.39
C TYR A 82 -10.85 0.73 13.85
N GLY A 83 -11.11 0.42 15.14
CA GLY A 83 -10.97 -0.92 15.69
C GLY A 83 -9.50 -1.38 15.71
N ILE A 84 -8.59 -0.48 16.03
CA ILE A 84 -7.15 -0.75 16.15
C ILE A 84 -6.86 -1.12 17.60
N PRO A 85 -6.66 -2.41 17.94
CA PRO A 85 -6.45 -2.80 19.34
C PRO A 85 -5.08 -2.38 19.88
N ASN A 86 -4.15 -2.07 18.99
CA ASN A 86 -2.79 -1.69 19.31
C ASN A 86 -2.15 -0.97 18.11
N LEU A 87 -1.64 0.24 18.31
CA LEU A 87 -1.02 1.04 17.24
C LEU A 87 0.42 0.59 16.90
N TRP A 88 1.09 -0.15 17.78
CA TRP A 88 2.50 -0.51 17.61
C TRP A 88 2.79 -1.34 16.33
N PRO A 89 1.94 -2.26 15.88
CA PRO A 89 2.16 -2.93 14.60
C PRO A 89 2.32 -1.98 13.41
N TYR A 90 1.64 -0.82 13.40
CA TYR A 90 1.77 0.18 12.34
C TYR A 90 3.12 0.89 12.36
N ILE A 91 3.66 1.13 13.54
CA ILE A 91 4.98 1.75 13.72
C ILE A 91 6.08 0.73 13.43
N THR A 92 5.98 -0.48 13.97
CA THR A 92 7.04 -1.49 13.91
C THR A 92 7.19 -2.14 12.54
N ILE A 93 6.17 -2.11 11.68
CA ILE A 93 6.30 -2.55 10.28
C ILE A 93 7.25 -1.66 9.49
N ASP A 94 7.38 -0.40 9.89
CA ASP A 94 8.18 0.58 9.17
C ASP A 94 9.64 0.54 9.60
N ARG A 95 10.48 -0.05 8.76
CA ARG A 95 11.91 -0.20 9.04
C ARG A 95 12.66 1.12 9.15
N VAL A 96 12.21 2.15 8.40
CA VAL A 96 12.85 3.46 8.45
C VAL A 96 12.57 4.14 9.78
N LEU A 97 11.36 4.00 10.30
CA LEU A 97 11.03 4.50 11.65
C LEU A 97 11.79 3.77 12.74
N MET A 98 11.87 2.43 12.65
CA MET A 98 12.46 1.61 13.71
C MET A 98 13.98 1.56 13.67
N PHE A 99 14.59 1.58 12.49
CA PHE A 99 16.02 1.31 12.32
C PHE A 99 16.77 2.40 11.55
N ASN A 100 16.11 3.49 11.20
CA ASN A 100 16.67 4.60 10.40
C ASN A 100 17.23 4.18 9.03
N GLN A 101 16.87 2.98 8.56
CA GLN A 101 17.34 2.45 7.28
C GLN A 101 16.39 1.38 6.73
N LEU A 102 16.39 1.22 5.40
CA LEU A 102 15.51 0.27 4.70
C LEU A 102 15.96 -1.17 4.84
N VAL A 103 17.26 -1.38 4.80
CA VAL A 103 17.88 -2.69 4.94
C VAL A 103 18.45 -2.77 6.34
N ARG A 104 18.10 -3.84 7.04
CA ARG A 104 18.66 -4.08 8.38
C ARG A 104 20.10 -4.51 8.23
N GLU A 105 21.03 -3.68 8.71
CA GLU A 105 22.46 -3.95 8.75
C GLU A 105 22.95 -3.92 10.20
N TYR A 106 23.13 -5.08 10.76
CA TYR A 106 23.73 -5.19 12.09
C TYR A 106 25.25 -4.94 12.00
N PRO A 107 25.87 -4.14 12.89
CA PRO A 107 25.32 -3.48 14.10
C PRO A 107 24.83 -2.02 13.87
N HIS A 108 24.62 -1.59 12.65
CA HIS A 108 24.39 -0.18 12.30
C HIS A 108 22.94 0.29 12.47
N ASN A 109 22.06 -0.55 13.00
CA ASN A 109 20.69 -0.14 13.31
C ASN A 109 20.68 0.83 14.49
N THR A 110 20.18 2.03 14.27
CA THR A 110 20.08 3.06 15.30
C THR A 110 18.63 3.52 15.44
N LEU A 111 18.21 3.74 16.67
CA LEU A 111 16.94 4.40 16.93
C LEU A 111 17.05 5.87 16.57
N LYS A 112 16.16 6.34 15.72
CA LYS A 112 16.12 7.74 15.26
C LYS A 112 15.17 8.59 16.07
N TYR A 113 14.08 7.99 16.55
CA TYR A 113 12.98 8.67 17.18
C TYR A 113 12.79 8.21 18.62
N THR A 114 12.43 9.14 19.50
CA THR A 114 11.95 8.83 20.85
C THR A 114 10.55 8.21 20.77
N HIS A 115 10.12 7.59 21.87
CA HIS A 115 8.77 7.05 21.98
C HIS A 115 7.69 8.10 21.69
N GLU A 116 7.81 9.29 22.26
CA GLU A 116 6.86 10.39 22.04
C GLU A 116 6.86 10.87 20.58
N GLU A 117 8.03 10.92 19.94
CA GLU A 117 8.12 11.27 18.52
C GLU A 117 7.44 10.22 17.62
N LEU A 118 7.58 8.94 17.94
CA LEU A 118 6.88 7.87 17.20
C LEU A 118 5.36 8.01 17.31
N LEU A 119 4.83 8.35 18.49
CA LEU A 119 3.42 8.63 18.67
C LEU A 119 2.95 9.87 17.90
N ARG A 120 3.73 10.96 17.91
CA ARG A 120 3.45 12.16 17.10
C ARG A 120 3.50 11.86 15.59
N ILE A 121 4.44 11.04 15.14
CA ILE A 121 4.52 10.58 13.75
C ILE A 121 3.25 9.81 13.39
N PHE A 122 2.84 8.85 14.21
CA PHE A 122 1.57 8.13 13.98
C PHE A 122 0.40 9.11 13.90
N GLN A 123 0.30 10.04 14.86
CA GLN A 123 -0.79 11.03 14.93
C GLN A 123 -0.90 11.88 13.66
N VAL A 124 0.20 12.42 13.14
CA VAL A 124 0.16 13.27 11.93
C VAL A 124 -0.21 12.46 10.68
N HIS A 125 0.26 11.21 10.59
CA HIS A 125 -0.15 10.31 9.51
C HIS A 125 -1.63 9.94 9.62
N ALA A 126 -2.12 9.61 10.81
CA ALA A 126 -3.52 9.29 11.02
C ALA A 126 -4.43 10.45 10.60
N LYS A 127 -4.16 11.67 11.07
CA LYS A 127 -4.91 12.88 10.68
C LYS A 127 -4.92 13.07 9.16
N ALA A 128 -3.75 13.06 8.53
CA ALA A 128 -3.64 13.32 7.09
C ALA A 128 -4.29 12.23 6.22
N ILE A 129 -4.19 10.97 6.63
CA ILE A 129 -4.76 9.84 5.89
C ILE A 129 -6.28 9.83 6.00
N ILE A 130 -6.82 10.04 7.18
CA ILE A 130 -8.28 10.12 7.38
C ILE A 130 -8.85 11.28 6.58
N GLU A 131 -8.27 12.49 6.71
CA GLU A 131 -8.66 13.67 5.93
C GLU A 131 -8.60 13.40 4.42
N MET A 132 -7.53 12.74 3.96
CA MET A 132 -7.39 12.35 2.55
C MET A 132 -8.54 11.45 2.10
N LEU A 133 -8.82 10.37 2.82
CA LEU A 133 -9.84 9.40 2.42
C LEU A 133 -11.24 10.00 2.48
N GLU A 134 -11.54 10.83 3.48
CA GLU A 134 -12.83 11.53 3.60
C GLU A 134 -13.04 12.58 2.50
N LYS A 135 -11.99 13.29 2.11
CA LYS A 135 -12.04 14.32 1.08
C LYS A 135 -12.09 13.73 -0.33
N GLU A 136 -11.19 12.79 -0.62
CA GLU A 136 -11.06 12.22 -1.96
C GLU A 136 -12.12 11.16 -2.27
N LYS A 137 -12.60 10.44 -1.26
CA LYS A 137 -13.63 9.41 -1.34
C LYS A 137 -13.42 8.45 -2.53
N PRO A 138 -12.25 7.81 -2.62
CA PRO A 138 -11.99 6.91 -3.73
C PRO A 138 -12.90 5.67 -3.64
N ASP A 139 -13.36 5.18 -4.79
CA ASP A 139 -14.11 3.93 -4.87
C ASP A 139 -13.23 2.70 -4.65
N PHE A 140 -11.94 2.85 -5.01
CA PHE A 140 -10.94 1.80 -4.81
C PHE A 140 -9.53 2.38 -4.59
N ILE A 141 -8.70 1.57 -3.94
CA ILE A 141 -7.25 1.83 -3.78
C ILE A 141 -6.48 0.72 -4.50
N PHE A 142 -5.53 1.09 -5.33
CA PHE A 142 -4.57 0.17 -5.92
C PHE A 142 -3.20 0.37 -5.27
N THR A 143 -2.60 -0.73 -4.81
CA THR A 143 -1.27 -0.73 -4.18
C THR A 143 -0.47 -1.98 -4.56
N ASN A 144 0.83 -1.93 -4.29
CA ASN A 144 1.71 -3.07 -4.57
C ASN A 144 2.27 -3.73 -3.31
N ILE A 145 2.45 -2.96 -2.25
CA ILE A 145 3.08 -3.45 -1.02
C ILE A 145 2.58 -2.68 0.19
N ILE A 146 2.34 -3.39 1.26
CA ILE A 146 2.01 -2.84 2.58
C ILE A 146 3.20 -3.10 3.50
N SER A 147 4.06 -2.10 3.71
CA SER A 147 5.33 -2.26 4.43
C SER A 147 5.78 -1.01 5.20
N SER A 148 4.90 -0.03 5.34
CA SER A 148 5.15 1.20 6.10
C SER A 148 3.96 1.53 6.98
N LEU A 149 4.17 2.41 7.96
CA LEU A 149 3.12 2.95 8.82
C LEU A 149 1.94 3.44 7.99
N SER A 150 2.20 4.32 7.04
CA SER A 150 1.15 4.94 6.22
C SER A 150 0.40 3.91 5.39
N SER A 151 1.10 2.98 4.74
CA SER A 151 0.45 1.99 3.87
C SER A 151 -0.44 1.03 4.65
N LEU A 152 -0.01 0.58 5.83
CA LEU A 152 -0.81 -0.29 6.68
C LEU A 152 -2.02 0.47 7.27
N PHE A 153 -1.82 1.73 7.67
CA PHE A 153 -2.90 2.53 8.22
C PHE A 153 -3.95 2.87 7.15
N ILE A 154 -3.52 3.27 5.93
CA ILE A 154 -4.43 3.48 4.78
C ILE A 154 -5.24 2.20 4.52
N TYR A 155 -4.59 1.04 4.51
CA TYR A 155 -5.26 -0.24 4.29
C TYR A 155 -6.38 -0.49 5.29
N HIS A 156 -6.12 -0.34 6.60
CA HIS A 156 -7.14 -0.59 7.62
C HIS A 156 -8.26 0.43 7.63
N VAL A 157 -7.94 1.72 7.52
CA VAL A 157 -8.94 2.80 7.48
C VAL A 157 -9.82 2.65 6.26
N ALA A 158 -9.24 2.39 5.08
CA ALA A 158 -9.99 2.20 3.84
C ALA A 158 -10.95 0.99 3.92
N LYS A 159 -10.48 -0.15 4.47
CA LYS A 159 -11.37 -1.31 4.72
C LYS A 159 -12.52 -0.95 5.65
N LYS A 160 -12.26 -0.21 6.72
CA LYS A 160 -13.31 0.24 7.66
C LYS A 160 -14.32 1.18 7.01
N MET A 161 -13.87 2.00 6.07
CA MET A 161 -14.72 2.90 5.27
C MET A 161 -15.45 2.18 4.11
N GLY A 162 -15.21 0.88 3.91
CA GLY A 162 -15.82 0.11 2.81
C GLY A 162 -15.19 0.37 1.44
N ILE A 163 -14.01 1.00 1.39
CA ILE A 163 -13.27 1.24 0.15
C ILE A 163 -12.59 -0.06 -0.28
N LYS A 164 -12.76 -0.45 -1.53
CA LYS A 164 -12.10 -1.64 -2.09
C LYS A 164 -10.59 -1.42 -2.22
N ILE A 165 -9.82 -2.45 -1.90
CA ILE A 165 -8.37 -2.39 -2.01
C ILE A 165 -7.89 -3.53 -2.89
N TYR A 166 -7.04 -3.20 -3.87
CA TYR A 166 -6.42 -4.15 -4.77
C TYR A 166 -4.90 -4.10 -4.59
N VAL A 167 -4.35 -5.18 -4.07
CA VAL A 167 -2.91 -5.33 -3.82
C VAL A 167 -2.29 -6.18 -4.91
N LEU A 168 -1.31 -5.63 -5.61
CA LEU A 168 -0.53 -6.35 -6.60
C LEU A 168 0.54 -7.16 -5.89
N MET A 169 0.36 -8.46 -5.80
CA MET A 169 1.25 -9.38 -5.10
C MET A 169 2.14 -10.14 -6.09
N PRO A 170 3.47 -10.09 -5.93
CA PRO A 170 4.35 -10.95 -6.72
C PRO A 170 4.14 -12.40 -6.33
N THR A 171 4.14 -13.28 -7.32
CA THR A 171 4.15 -14.72 -7.07
C THR A 171 5.59 -15.23 -6.93
N THR A 172 5.76 -16.44 -6.44
CA THR A 172 7.06 -17.11 -6.40
C THR A 172 7.57 -17.52 -7.79
N THR A 173 6.69 -17.48 -8.78
CA THR A 173 7.03 -17.74 -10.18
C THR A 173 7.32 -16.43 -10.89
N GLU A 174 8.52 -16.30 -11.45
CA GLU A 174 9.01 -15.09 -12.11
C GLU A 174 7.99 -14.44 -13.06
N THR A 175 7.96 -13.12 -13.06
CA THR A 175 7.13 -12.29 -13.94
C THR A 175 5.62 -12.39 -13.77
N ARG A 176 5.11 -13.16 -12.82
CA ARG A 176 3.68 -13.27 -12.56
C ARG A 176 3.29 -12.50 -11.30
N TYR A 177 2.17 -11.81 -11.41
CA TYR A 177 1.55 -11.10 -10.31
C TYR A 177 0.10 -11.54 -10.17
N LEU A 178 -0.39 -11.52 -8.94
CA LEU A 178 -1.80 -11.69 -8.63
C LEU A 178 -2.33 -10.40 -8.01
N ILE A 179 -3.60 -10.13 -8.25
CA ILE A 179 -4.32 -9.07 -7.56
C ILE A 179 -5.11 -9.71 -6.43
N SER A 180 -4.95 -9.22 -5.22
CA SER A 180 -5.66 -9.68 -4.03
C SER A 180 -6.32 -8.51 -3.31
N GLU A 181 -7.42 -8.73 -2.62
CA GLU A 181 -8.04 -7.76 -1.72
C GLU A 181 -7.40 -7.76 -0.33
N GLU A 182 -6.53 -8.73 -0.07
CA GLU A 182 -5.76 -8.86 1.17
C GLU A 182 -4.26 -8.73 0.89
N TYR A 183 -3.52 -8.09 1.79
CA TYR A 183 -2.09 -7.85 1.57
C TYR A 183 -1.19 -9.02 2.01
N ASP A 184 -1.70 -9.92 2.82
CA ASP A 184 -0.97 -11.03 3.45
C ASP A 184 -1.36 -12.42 2.94
N LYS A 185 -2.37 -12.51 2.07
CA LYS A 185 -2.83 -13.76 1.48
C LYS A 185 -3.43 -13.54 0.09
N PHE A 186 -3.42 -14.58 -0.70
CA PHE A 186 -4.14 -14.59 -1.98
C PHE A 186 -5.61 -14.88 -1.73
N THR A 187 -6.46 -13.90 -1.99
CA THR A 187 -7.91 -14.06 -1.95
C THR A 187 -8.31 -15.14 -2.97
N ASP A 188 -9.24 -15.98 -2.63
CA ASP A 188 -9.81 -17.05 -3.48
C ASP A 188 -8.86 -18.18 -3.92
N ALA A 189 -7.54 -18.08 -3.67
CA ALA A 189 -6.59 -19.11 -4.11
C ALA A 189 -6.96 -20.53 -3.60
N ASN A 190 -7.38 -20.63 -2.34
CA ASN A 190 -7.78 -21.93 -1.76
C ASN A 190 -9.08 -22.46 -2.36
N GLU A 191 -10.04 -21.60 -2.67
CA GLU A 191 -11.32 -21.98 -3.27
C GLU A 191 -11.12 -22.39 -4.73
N LEU A 192 -10.36 -21.63 -5.49
CA LEU A 192 -9.98 -21.97 -6.86
C LEU A 192 -9.22 -23.29 -6.92
N PHE A 193 -8.29 -23.52 -5.99
CA PHE A 193 -7.55 -24.78 -5.91
C PHE A 193 -8.49 -25.96 -5.65
N LYS A 194 -9.40 -25.85 -4.67
CA LYS A 194 -10.39 -26.90 -4.38
C LYS A 194 -11.31 -27.15 -5.59
N LYS A 195 -11.76 -26.09 -6.26
CA LYS A 195 -12.57 -26.18 -7.46
C LYS A 195 -11.83 -26.95 -8.57
N TYR A 196 -10.58 -26.60 -8.85
CA TYR A 196 -9.77 -27.25 -9.89
C TYR A 196 -9.54 -28.73 -9.60
N LEU A 197 -9.34 -29.08 -8.32
CA LEU A 197 -9.23 -30.49 -7.91
C LEU A 197 -10.53 -31.26 -8.13
N SER A 198 -11.68 -30.67 -7.75
CA SER A 198 -12.98 -31.34 -7.85
C SER A 198 -13.46 -31.50 -9.30
N GLU A 199 -13.23 -30.51 -10.13
CA GLU A 199 -13.65 -30.48 -11.53
C GLU A 199 -12.63 -31.15 -12.48
N LYS A 200 -11.51 -31.68 -11.95
CA LYS A 200 -10.41 -32.28 -12.73
C LYS A 200 -10.00 -31.42 -13.95
N ILE A 201 -9.90 -30.11 -13.72
CA ILE A 201 -9.54 -29.16 -14.78
C ILE A 201 -8.15 -29.51 -15.34
N GLU A 202 -8.06 -29.50 -16.64
CA GLU A 202 -6.81 -29.81 -17.34
C GLU A 202 -5.73 -28.74 -17.03
N THR A 203 -4.56 -29.20 -16.57
CA THR A 203 -3.47 -28.32 -16.07
C THR A 203 -2.23 -28.35 -17.00
N LYS A 204 -2.39 -28.74 -18.26
CA LYS A 204 -1.25 -28.91 -19.21
C LYS A 204 -0.33 -27.72 -19.27
N ASP A 205 -0.87 -26.50 -19.33
CA ASP A 205 -0.05 -25.31 -19.38
C ASP A 205 0.72 -25.06 -18.06
N ALA A 206 0.08 -25.35 -16.93
CA ALA A 206 0.74 -25.27 -15.62
C ALA A 206 1.82 -26.34 -15.47
N GLU A 207 1.57 -27.57 -15.94
CA GLU A 207 2.55 -28.65 -15.94
C GLU A 207 3.73 -28.35 -16.84
N LYS A 208 3.49 -27.82 -18.03
CA LYS A 208 4.54 -27.37 -18.95
C LYS A 208 5.40 -26.29 -18.29
N PHE A 209 4.77 -25.26 -17.71
CA PHE A 209 5.46 -24.19 -17.01
C PHE A 209 6.31 -24.72 -15.84
N LEU A 210 5.77 -25.61 -15.01
CA LEU A 210 6.49 -26.21 -13.89
C LEU A 210 7.69 -27.05 -14.37
N ASN A 211 7.54 -27.78 -15.45
CA ASN A 211 8.64 -28.57 -16.01
C ASN A 211 9.75 -27.69 -16.56
N GLU A 212 9.41 -26.62 -17.27
CA GLU A 212 10.39 -25.63 -17.74
C GLU A 212 11.10 -24.92 -16.57
N PHE A 213 10.37 -24.54 -15.54
CA PHE A 213 10.92 -23.92 -14.33
C PHE A 213 11.87 -24.84 -13.58
N ARG A 214 11.54 -26.15 -13.45
CA ARG A 214 12.39 -27.14 -12.80
C ARG A 214 13.68 -27.45 -13.58
N GLN A 215 13.63 -27.35 -14.91
CA GLN A 215 14.81 -27.57 -15.76
C GLN A 215 15.80 -26.41 -15.78
N LYS A 216 15.37 -25.22 -15.41
CA LYS A 216 16.20 -24.01 -15.31
C LYS A 216 16.09 -23.38 -13.92
N PRO A 217 16.48 -24.08 -12.86
CA PRO A 217 16.56 -23.47 -11.53
C PRO A 217 17.60 -22.36 -11.58
N LYS A 218 17.23 -21.17 -11.14
CA LYS A 218 18.15 -20.04 -10.92
C LYS A 218 18.89 -20.18 -9.62
#